data_d4153fc87e8adf9d658923d18891818e
#
_entry.id   d4153fc87e8adf9d658923d18891818e
#
_cell.length_a   1.000
_cell.length_b   1.000
_cell.length_c   1.000
_cell.angle_alpha   90.00
_cell.angle_beta   90.00
_cell.angle_gamma   90.00
#
_symmetry.space_group_name_H-M   'P 1'
#
loop_
_entity.id
_entity.type
_entity.pdbx_description
1 polymer ?
#
loop_
_entity_poly.entity_id
_entity_poly.type
_entity_poly.pdbx_seq_one_letter_code
_entity_poly.pdbx_strand_id
1 'polypeptide(L)'
;MTDAQQSRKPRIALMGEFSAGKSTLSNLLLGGRALPEKVTATRLAPVWMSYGTTPPYRVTLDGGTEPVSLDRLESVPVAETRVIRLFMECDILELCDLIDFPGISDPNMSSDVWERMLPEVDAVLWCTHATQAWRQSEAAVWAMMPDALRDFSILLITRYDKLISDKDRRRVFQRVRLETEGQFAATFPISLLQALQAGDDYDKWDASGAGPFVTHLVDMIDKLTKVAARTDQPLYNIANGTAIPEPVRATIMPRRVQRLRDAAQTDADDTDDPVRASL
;
A
#
# COMPACT_ATOMS: atom_id res chain seq x y z
N MET A 1 -31.39 5.51 17.77
CA MET A 1 -30.00 5.10 17.67
C MET A 1 -29.73 5.03 16.16
N THR A 2 -29.14 6.07 15.62
CA THR A 2 -28.80 6.21 14.20
C THR A 2 -27.66 5.24 13.91
N ASP A 3 -27.90 4.25 13.06
CA ASP A 3 -26.85 3.47 12.39
C ASP A 3 -25.89 4.48 11.74
N ALA A 4 -24.74 4.66 12.34
CA ALA A 4 -23.64 5.36 11.69
C ALA A 4 -23.30 4.51 10.47
N GLN A 5 -23.64 5.00 9.29
CA GLN A 5 -23.33 4.43 8.00
C GLN A 5 -21.82 4.21 7.96
N GLN A 6 -21.41 2.96 8.16
CA GLN A 6 -20.00 2.58 8.27
C GLN A 6 -19.43 2.75 6.87
N SER A 7 -18.79 3.88 6.64
CA SER A 7 -18.08 4.19 5.39
C SER A 7 -17.13 3.03 5.08
N ARG A 8 -17.17 2.53 3.84
CA ARG A 8 -16.25 1.48 3.40
C ARG A 8 -14.80 1.96 3.52
N LYS A 9 -13.90 1.05 3.83
CA LYS A 9 -12.47 1.33 3.86
C LYS A 9 -11.93 1.59 2.45
N PRO A 10 -10.94 2.49 2.30
CA PRO A 10 -10.19 2.64 1.06
C PRO A 10 -9.51 1.31 0.66
N ARG A 11 -9.47 1.04 -0.64
CA ARG A 11 -8.89 -0.17 -1.23
C ARG A 11 -7.65 0.20 -2.02
N ILE A 12 -6.50 -0.22 -1.53
CA ILE A 12 -5.19 0.16 -2.07
C ILE A 12 -4.56 -1.03 -2.78
N ALA A 13 -4.30 -0.89 -4.08
CA ALA A 13 -3.65 -1.91 -4.88
C ALA A 13 -2.13 -1.83 -4.77
N LEU A 14 -1.46 -2.97 -4.62
CA LEU A 14 -0.02 -3.12 -4.75
C LEU A 14 0.28 -3.62 -6.17
N MET A 15 0.89 -2.80 -7.01
CA MET A 15 1.14 -3.09 -8.42
C MET A 15 2.60 -2.86 -8.81
N GLY A 16 2.99 -3.36 -9.96
CA GLY A 16 4.33 -3.23 -10.53
C GLY A 16 4.81 -4.51 -11.17
N GLU A 17 5.97 -4.46 -11.82
CA GLU A 17 6.56 -5.60 -12.51
C GLU A 17 6.88 -6.77 -11.56
N PHE A 18 7.15 -7.92 -12.17
CA PHE A 18 7.71 -9.06 -11.46
C PHE A 18 8.98 -8.66 -10.70
N SER A 19 9.15 -9.11 -9.47
CA SER A 19 10.28 -8.78 -8.59
C SER A 19 10.48 -7.30 -8.25
N ALA A 20 9.52 -6.42 -8.54
CA ALA A 20 9.59 -4.99 -8.18
C ALA A 20 9.48 -4.72 -6.66
N GLY A 21 9.27 -5.75 -5.83
CA GLY A 21 9.24 -5.61 -4.37
C GLY A 21 7.83 -5.51 -3.77
N LYS A 22 6.78 -5.82 -4.51
CA LYS A 22 5.38 -5.83 -4.02
C LYS A 22 5.19 -6.67 -2.76
N SER A 23 5.65 -7.93 -2.77
CA SER A 23 5.55 -8.82 -1.62
C SER A 23 6.35 -8.30 -0.41
N THR A 24 7.50 -7.66 -0.65
CA THR A 24 8.28 -7.03 0.42
C THR A 24 7.56 -5.81 0.99
N LEU A 25 6.90 -5.03 0.13
CA LEU A 25 6.06 -3.90 0.53
C LEU A 25 4.84 -4.38 1.34
N SER A 26 4.15 -5.42 0.86
CA SER A 26 3.05 -6.06 1.58
C SER A 26 3.47 -6.47 3.00
N ASN A 27 4.60 -7.18 3.13
CA ASN A 27 5.14 -7.57 4.43
C ASN A 27 5.50 -6.38 5.32
N LEU A 28 6.05 -5.31 4.74
CA LEU A 28 6.35 -4.08 5.48
C LEU A 28 5.08 -3.43 6.05
N LEU A 29 4.05 -3.28 5.21
CA LEU A 29 2.77 -2.69 5.59
C LEU A 29 2.02 -3.53 6.63
N LEU A 30 2.13 -4.85 6.54
CA LEU A 30 1.56 -5.79 7.52
C LEU A 30 2.37 -5.89 8.82
N GLY A 31 3.33 -4.98 9.06
CA GLY A 31 4.08 -4.90 10.31
C GLY A 31 5.13 -6.00 10.48
N GLY A 32 5.66 -6.55 9.38
CA GLY A 32 6.63 -7.65 9.41
C GLY A 32 6.00 -9.01 9.75
N ARG A 33 4.68 -9.09 9.86
CA ARG A 33 3.96 -10.37 9.88
C ARG A 33 4.04 -10.94 8.47
N ALA A 34 5.02 -11.79 8.24
CA ALA A 34 5.19 -12.42 6.94
C ALA A 34 3.87 -13.13 6.55
N LEU A 35 3.29 -12.70 5.44
CA LEU A 35 2.36 -13.58 4.75
C LEU A 35 3.08 -14.91 4.56
N PRO A 36 2.40 -16.06 4.74
CA PRO A 36 3.02 -17.33 4.40
C PRO A 36 3.75 -17.20 3.05
N GLU A 37 4.97 -17.72 2.93
CA GLU A 37 5.77 -17.60 1.68
C GLU A 37 4.94 -17.97 0.43
N LYS A 38 3.97 -18.84 0.62
CA LYS A 38 3.01 -19.28 -0.40
C LYS A 38 2.02 -18.19 -0.83
N VAL A 39 1.70 -17.21 0.01
CA VAL A 39 0.84 -16.05 -0.35
C VAL A 39 1.61 -15.05 -1.20
N THR A 40 2.93 -14.98 -1.04
CA THR A 40 3.81 -14.13 -1.85
C THR A 40 4.24 -14.82 -3.15
N ALA A 41 3.75 -16.03 -3.43
CA ALA A 41 4.05 -16.76 -4.64
C ALA A 41 3.51 -16.03 -5.88
N THR A 42 4.35 -15.94 -6.89
CA THR A 42 4.17 -15.10 -8.09
C THR A 42 3.07 -15.55 -9.05
N ARG A 43 2.34 -16.62 -8.73
CA ARG A 43 1.33 -17.23 -9.60
C ARG A 43 -0.06 -17.30 -8.97
N LEU A 44 -0.40 -16.35 -8.14
CA LEU A 44 -1.71 -16.31 -7.52
C LEU A 44 -2.66 -15.35 -8.24
N ALA A 45 -3.96 -15.60 -8.12
CA ALA A 45 -4.98 -14.60 -8.37
C ALA A 45 -4.75 -13.40 -7.41
N PRO A 46 -5.29 -12.21 -7.70
CA PRO A 46 -5.19 -11.07 -6.78
C PRO A 46 -5.60 -11.47 -5.36
N VAL A 47 -4.83 -11.01 -4.38
CA VAL A 47 -5.08 -11.29 -2.96
C VAL A 47 -5.60 -10.04 -2.27
N TRP A 48 -6.84 -10.07 -1.83
CA TRP A 48 -7.46 -8.97 -1.11
C TRP A 48 -7.43 -9.22 0.39
N MET A 49 -6.67 -8.42 1.10
CA MET A 49 -6.46 -8.49 2.54
C MET A 49 -7.32 -7.45 3.25
N SER A 50 -8.09 -7.89 4.24
CA SER A 50 -8.95 -7.04 5.08
C SER A 50 -8.70 -7.34 6.56
N TYR A 51 -9.06 -6.40 7.42
CA TYR A 51 -9.03 -6.61 8.87
C TYR A 51 -10.08 -7.64 9.30
N GLY A 52 -9.69 -8.59 10.14
CA GLY A 52 -10.61 -9.57 10.73
C GLY A 52 -10.00 -10.96 10.92
N THR A 53 -10.86 -11.90 11.30
CA THR A 53 -10.50 -13.29 11.62
C THR A 53 -11.26 -14.31 10.77
N THR A 54 -11.99 -13.85 9.75
CA THR A 54 -12.73 -14.73 8.84
C THR A 54 -11.80 -15.72 8.16
N PRO A 55 -12.15 -17.03 8.07
CA PRO A 55 -11.35 -17.99 7.32
C PRO A 55 -11.17 -17.57 5.86
N PRO A 56 -10.00 -17.85 5.24
CA PRO A 56 -9.74 -17.51 3.85
C PRO A 56 -10.70 -18.19 2.88
N TYR A 57 -11.07 -17.47 1.82
CA TYR A 57 -11.87 -18.01 0.72
C TYR A 57 -11.51 -17.38 -0.61
N ARG A 58 -11.81 -18.03 -1.71
CA ARG A 58 -11.75 -17.45 -3.05
C ARG A 58 -13.15 -17.02 -3.51
N VAL A 59 -13.18 -15.99 -4.31
CA VAL A 59 -14.35 -15.60 -5.09
C VAL A 59 -14.11 -16.06 -6.52
N THR A 60 -15.01 -16.84 -7.07
CA THR A 60 -14.97 -17.34 -8.44
C THR A 60 -15.42 -16.27 -9.43
N LEU A 61 -15.21 -16.48 -10.74
CA LEU A 61 -15.58 -15.51 -11.76
C LEU A 61 -17.10 -15.29 -11.88
N ASP A 62 -17.89 -16.31 -11.54
CA ASP A 62 -19.37 -16.24 -11.49
C ASP A 62 -19.90 -15.64 -10.18
N GLY A 63 -19.00 -15.26 -9.24
CA GLY A 63 -19.35 -14.66 -7.97
C GLY A 63 -19.58 -15.64 -6.82
N GLY A 64 -19.40 -16.94 -7.04
CA GLY A 64 -19.43 -17.95 -5.99
C GLY A 64 -18.27 -17.77 -5.00
N THR A 65 -18.41 -18.34 -3.79
CA THR A 65 -17.35 -18.34 -2.78
C THR A 65 -16.98 -19.76 -2.37
N GLU A 66 -15.69 -20.05 -2.30
CA GLU A 66 -15.16 -21.35 -1.91
C GLU A 66 -14.06 -21.19 -0.85
N PRO A 67 -14.08 -21.97 0.23
CA PRO A 67 -13.04 -21.92 1.25
C PRO A 67 -11.69 -22.32 0.66
N VAL A 68 -10.61 -21.66 1.13
CA VAL A 68 -9.23 -21.89 0.69
C VAL A 68 -8.35 -22.13 1.90
N SER A 69 -7.46 -23.13 1.80
CA SER A 69 -6.42 -23.34 2.81
C SER A 69 -5.17 -22.53 2.47
N LEU A 70 -4.60 -21.84 3.46
CA LEU A 70 -3.35 -21.09 3.32
C LEU A 70 -2.18 -21.97 2.86
N ASP A 71 -2.20 -23.25 3.22
CA ASP A 71 -1.15 -24.21 2.82
C ASP A 71 -1.26 -24.64 1.36
N ARG A 72 -2.39 -24.36 0.70
CA ARG A 72 -2.69 -24.79 -0.67
C ARG A 72 -3.04 -23.66 -1.62
N LEU A 73 -2.64 -22.44 -1.31
CA LEU A 73 -2.91 -21.27 -2.14
C LEU A 73 -2.38 -21.43 -3.58
N GLU A 74 -1.24 -22.09 -3.74
CA GLU A 74 -0.64 -22.37 -5.06
C GLU A 74 -1.51 -23.29 -5.94
N SER A 75 -2.42 -24.03 -5.34
CA SER A 75 -3.35 -24.92 -6.08
C SER A 75 -4.64 -24.23 -6.51
N VAL A 76 -4.84 -22.97 -6.13
CA VAL A 76 -6.02 -22.19 -6.51
C VAL A 76 -5.97 -21.89 -8.02
N PRO A 77 -6.98 -22.30 -8.82
CA PRO A 77 -6.98 -22.08 -10.25
C PRO A 77 -7.17 -20.60 -10.59
N VAL A 78 -6.10 -19.94 -11.03
CA VAL A 78 -6.09 -18.49 -11.31
C VAL A 78 -7.12 -18.11 -12.37
N ALA A 79 -7.29 -18.95 -13.41
CA ALA A 79 -8.23 -18.70 -14.50
C ALA A 79 -9.70 -18.64 -14.06
N GLU A 80 -10.05 -19.31 -12.96
CA GLU A 80 -11.42 -19.41 -12.44
C GLU A 80 -11.64 -18.50 -11.21
N THR A 81 -10.58 -17.86 -10.72
CA THR A 81 -10.61 -17.10 -9.49
C THR A 81 -10.58 -15.60 -9.79
N ARG A 82 -11.58 -14.86 -9.32
CA ARG A 82 -11.59 -13.40 -9.37
C ARG A 82 -10.61 -12.81 -8.36
N VAL A 83 -10.67 -13.26 -7.10
CA VAL A 83 -9.85 -12.77 -6.00
C VAL A 83 -9.80 -13.79 -4.86
N ILE A 84 -8.69 -13.85 -4.16
CA ILE A 84 -8.54 -14.57 -2.89
C ILE A 84 -8.75 -13.56 -1.75
N ARG A 85 -9.64 -13.86 -0.81
CA ARG A 85 -9.91 -13.03 0.37
C ARG A 85 -9.15 -13.58 1.56
N LEU A 86 -8.30 -12.73 2.15
CA LEU A 86 -7.58 -13.02 3.38
C LEU A 86 -7.98 -12.01 4.47
N PHE A 87 -8.02 -12.48 5.70
CA PHE A 87 -8.34 -11.65 6.85
C PHE A 87 -7.26 -11.82 7.91
N MET A 88 -6.81 -10.70 8.47
CA MET A 88 -5.83 -10.68 9.54
C MET A 88 -5.96 -9.43 10.39
N GLU A 89 -5.65 -9.55 11.67
CA GLU A 89 -5.64 -8.43 12.60
C GLU A 89 -4.29 -7.71 12.53
N CYS A 90 -4.25 -6.58 11.84
CA CYS A 90 -3.04 -5.79 11.57
C CYS A 90 -3.44 -4.32 11.43
N ASP A 91 -2.64 -3.42 12.00
CA ASP A 91 -2.95 -2.00 12.15
C ASP A 91 -3.30 -1.31 10.81
N ILE A 92 -2.56 -1.60 9.74
CA ILE A 92 -2.85 -1.01 8.43
C ILE A 92 -4.21 -1.45 7.87
N LEU A 93 -4.61 -2.69 8.15
CA LEU A 93 -5.89 -3.22 7.68
C LEU A 93 -7.08 -2.69 8.48
N GLU A 94 -6.87 -2.04 9.63
CA GLU A 94 -7.90 -1.23 10.29
C GLU A 94 -8.23 0.02 9.48
N LEU A 95 -7.24 0.56 8.77
CA LEU A 95 -7.35 1.83 8.03
C LEU A 95 -7.81 1.64 6.58
N CYS A 96 -7.32 0.61 5.90
CA CYS A 96 -7.59 0.33 4.49
C CYS A 96 -7.56 -1.16 4.21
N ASP A 97 -8.14 -1.57 3.09
CA ASP A 97 -7.91 -2.89 2.52
C ASP A 97 -6.71 -2.84 1.57
N LEU A 98 -5.92 -3.91 1.53
CA LEU A 98 -4.81 -4.05 0.58
C LEU A 98 -5.16 -5.11 -0.47
N ILE A 99 -4.89 -4.82 -1.74
CA ILE A 99 -5.07 -5.78 -2.84
C ILE A 99 -3.70 -6.00 -3.49
N ASP A 100 -3.09 -7.16 -3.23
CA ASP A 100 -1.82 -7.54 -3.86
C ASP A 100 -2.08 -8.15 -5.23
N PHE A 101 -1.57 -7.49 -6.26
CA PHE A 101 -1.71 -7.95 -7.63
C PHE A 101 -0.49 -8.76 -8.08
N PRO A 102 -0.68 -9.80 -8.90
CA PRO A 102 0.43 -10.45 -9.58
C PRO A 102 1.26 -9.45 -10.40
N GLY A 103 2.50 -9.81 -10.69
CA GLY A 103 3.38 -8.93 -11.48
C GLY A 103 2.81 -8.69 -12.88
N ILE A 104 2.73 -7.43 -13.30
CA ILE A 104 2.18 -7.04 -14.61
C ILE A 104 2.95 -7.62 -15.82
N SER A 105 4.20 -8.02 -15.59
CA SER A 105 5.07 -8.62 -16.61
C SER A 105 5.23 -10.14 -16.44
N ASP A 106 4.36 -10.81 -15.68
CA ASP A 106 4.39 -12.27 -15.57
C ASP A 106 3.92 -12.89 -16.91
N PRO A 107 4.81 -13.57 -17.65
CA PRO A 107 4.48 -14.13 -18.96
C PRO A 107 3.40 -15.22 -18.91
N ASN A 108 3.12 -15.76 -17.73
CA ASN A 108 2.12 -16.80 -17.53
C ASN A 108 0.76 -16.24 -17.10
N MET A 109 0.61 -14.93 -17.04
CA MET A 109 -0.60 -14.29 -16.53
C MET A 109 -1.17 -13.30 -17.55
N SER A 110 -2.45 -13.50 -17.89
CA SER A 110 -3.18 -12.57 -18.74
C SER A 110 -3.47 -11.26 -18.00
N SER A 111 -3.48 -10.13 -18.70
CA SER A 111 -3.88 -8.82 -18.15
C SER A 111 -5.28 -8.84 -17.55
N ASP A 112 -6.17 -9.67 -18.06
CA ASP A 112 -7.55 -9.83 -17.56
C ASP A 112 -7.61 -10.11 -16.05
N VAL A 113 -6.53 -10.71 -15.48
CA VAL A 113 -6.49 -11.08 -14.06
C VAL A 113 -6.52 -9.85 -13.17
N TRP A 114 -5.76 -8.82 -13.51
CA TRP A 114 -5.75 -7.58 -12.71
C TRP A 114 -6.77 -6.56 -13.21
N GLU A 115 -7.07 -6.50 -14.52
CA GLU A 115 -8.05 -5.56 -15.11
C GLU A 115 -9.45 -5.71 -14.49
N ARG A 116 -9.90 -6.95 -14.26
CA ARG A 116 -11.21 -7.23 -13.63
C ARG A 116 -11.34 -6.75 -12.18
N MET A 117 -10.22 -6.48 -11.53
CA MET A 117 -10.21 -5.99 -10.14
C MET A 117 -10.00 -4.48 -10.01
N LEU A 118 -9.56 -3.80 -11.08
CA LEU A 118 -9.37 -2.35 -11.09
C LEU A 118 -10.61 -1.55 -10.66
N PRO A 119 -11.84 -1.94 -11.03
CA PRO A 119 -13.05 -1.24 -10.57
C PRO A 119 -13.23 -1.19 -9.05
N GLU A 120 -12.50 -2.04 -8.31
CA GLU A 120 -12.56 -2.08 -6.85
C GLU A 120 -11.50 -1.18 -6.18
N VAL A 121 -10.58 -0.57 -6.97
CA VAL A 121 -9.39 0.12 -6.46
C VAL A 121 -9.65 1.61 -6.27
N ASP A 122 -9.17 2.17 -5.17
CA ASP A 122 -9.21 3.61 -4.87
C ASP A 122 -7.85 4.30 -5.05
N ALA A 123 -6.75 3.56 -4.87
CA ALA A 123 -5.39 4.05 -5.07
C ALA A 123 -4.42 2.90 -5.40
N VAL A 124 -3.29 3.24 -5.98
CA VAL A 124 -2.24 2.28 -6.33
C VAL A 124 -0.92 2.66 -5.66
N LEU A 125 -0.29 1.70 -4.99
CA LEU A 125 1.12 1.74 -4.64
C LEU A 125 1.89 1.01 -5.74
N TRP A 126 2.47 1.78 -6.66
CA TRP A 126 3.23 1.23 -7.78
C TRP A 126 4.69 1.04 -7.41
N CYS A 127 5.16 -0.21 -7.46
CA CYS A 127 6.57 -0.55 -7.23
C CYS A 127 7.33 -0.61 -8.55
N THR A 128 8.38 0.21 -8.69
CA THR A 128 9.35 0.11 -9.79
C THR A 128 10.75 -0.14 -9.24
N HIS A 129 11.55 -0.98 -9.91
CA HIS A 129 12.87 -1.36 -9.43
C HIS A 129 13.93 -0.29 -9.76
N ALA A 130 14.67 0.25 -8.79
CA ALA A 130 15.59 1.37 -8.95
C ALA A 130 16.60 1.22 -10.12
N THR A 131 17.12 0.02 -10.37
CA THR A 131 18.10 -0.21 -11.45
C THR A 131 17.48 -0.19 -12.85
N GLN A 132 16.15 -0.27 -12.96
CA GLN A 132 15.39 -0.32 -14.20
C GLN A 132 14.11 0.50 -14.09
N ALA A 133 14.12 1.52 -13.25
CA ALA A 133 12.94 2.26 -12.85
C ALA A 133 12.20 2.88 -14.04
N TRP A 134 10.90 2.70 -14.01
CA TRP A 134 9.95 3.24 -14.97
C TRP A 134 10.22 2.79 -16.40
N ARG A 135 10.13 1.50 -16.63
CA ARG A 135 10.25 0.92 -17.98
C ARG A 135 9.04 1.31 -18.83
N GLN A 136 9.23 1.20 -20.15
CA GLN A 136 8.15 1.46 -21.10
C GLN A 136 6.97 0.51 -20.91
N SER A 137 7.20 -0.73 -20.49
CA SER A 137 6.14 -1.69 -20.10
C SER A 137 5.31 -1.18 -18.92
N GLU A 138 5.95 -0.60 -17.91
CA GLU A 138 5.26 -0.01 -16.75
C GLU A 138 4.44 1.20 -17.16
N ALA A 139 5.04 2.10 -17.95
CA ALA A 139 4.36 3.30 -18.47
C ALA A 139 3.15 2.93 -19.34
N ALA A 140 3.25 1.89 -20.18
CA ALA A 140 2.16 1.43 -21.02
C ALA A 140 0.96 0.90 -20.19
N VAL A 141 1.23 0.10 -19.16
CA VAL A 141 0.18 -0.38 -18.26
C VAL A 141 -0.41 0.77 -17.44
N TRP A 142 0.44 1.66 -16.92
CA TRP A 142 -0.04 2.83 -16.17
C TRP A 142 -0.94 3.76 -17.02
N ALA A 143 -0.63 3.92 -18.31
CA ALA A 143 -1.43 4.73 -19.22
C ALA A 143 -2.86 4.19 -19.42
N MET A 144 -3.11 2.90 -19.14
CA MET A 144 -4.45 2.30 -19.17
C MET A 144 -5.22 2.51 -17.86
N MET A 145 -4.55 3.02 -16.81
CA MET A 145 -5.22 3.28 -15.53
C MET A 145 -6.10 4.53 -15.62
N PRO A 146 -7.27 4.53 -14.96
CA PRO A 146 -8.14 5.70 -14.90
C PRO A 146 -7.42 6.91 -14.29
N ASP A 147 -7.66 8.07 -14.85
CA ASP A 147 -7.09 9.34 -14.37
C ASP A 147 -7.43 9.62 -12.90
N ALA A 148 -8.62 9.21 -12.45
CA ALA A 148 -9.06 9.36 -11.06
C ALA A 148 -8.13 8.69 -10.03
N LEU A 149 -7.33 7.70 -10.42
CA LEU A 149 -6.37 7.06 -9.53
C LEU A 149 -5.08 7.89 -9.34
N ARG A 150 -4.76 8.82 -10.25
CA ARG A 150 -3.49 9.57 -10.24
C ARG A 150 -3.32 10.43 -8.99
N ASP A 151 -4.39 11.05 -8.52
CA ASP A 151 -4.38 11.97 -7.39
C ASP A 151 -4.12 11.28 -6.03
N PHE A 152 -4.27 9.95 -6.00
CA PHE A 152 -4.11 9.16 -4.79
C PHE A 152 -3.08 8.03 -4.92
N SER A 153 -2.47 7.85 -6.09
CA SER A 153 -1.48 6.80 -6.29
C SER A 153 -0.06 7.27 -5.98
N ILE A 154 0.76 6.37 -5.46
CA ILE A 154 2.15 6.62 -5.05
C ILE A 154 3.07 5.73 -5.88
N LEU A 155 4.13 6.32 -6.43
CA LEU A 155 5.23 5.59 -7.07
C LEU A 155 6.34 5.32 -6.06
N LEU A 156 6.72 4.05 -5.89
CA LEU A 156 7.82 3.62 -5.04
C LEU A 156 8.99 3.14 -5.90
N ILE A 157 10.11 3.85 -5.85
CA ILE A 157 11.37 3.39 -6.45
C ILE A 157 12.04 2.47 -5.44
N THR A 158 11.75 1.18 -5.56
CA THR A 158 12.19 0.13 -4.62
C THR A 158 13.65 -0.27 -4.85
N ARG A 159 14.24 -1.02 -3.90
CA ARG A 159 15.63 -1.46 -3.94
C ARG A 159 16.60 -0.30 -4.19
N TYR A 160 16.31 0.84 -3.62
CA TYR A 160 17.12 2.05 -3.80
C TYR A 160 18.54 1.92 -3.23
N ASP A 161 18.74 1.00 -2.29
CA ASP A 161 20.01 0.55 -1.74
C ASP A 161 20.95 -0.06 -2.80
N LYS A 162 20.42 -0.57 -3.92
CA LYS A 162 21.22 -1.13 -5.00
C LYS A 162 21.94 -0.07 -5.86
N LEU A 163 21.54 1.19 -5.73
CA LEU A 163 22.25 2.31 -6.33
C LEU A 163 23.39 2.74 -5.40
N ILE A 164 24.64 2.45 -5.80
CA ILE A 164 25.80 2.58 -4.93
C ILE A 164 26.17 4.04 -4.71
N SER A 165 26.15 4.86 -5.77
CA SER A 165 26.57 6.26 -5.68
C SER A 165 25.41 7.23 -5.48
N ASP A 166 25.61 8.28 -4.69
CA ASP A 166 24.61 9.33 -4.51
C ASP A 166 24.31 10.08 -5.82
N LYS A 167 25.26 10.09 -6.75
CA LYS A 167 25.06 10.66 -8.09
C LYS A 167 24.04 9.83 -8.86
N ASP A 168 24.14 8.51 -8.84
CA ASP A 168 23.19 7.62 -9.52
C ASP A 168 21.84 7.65 -8.86
N ARG A 169 21.79 7.68 -7.53
CA ARG A 169 20.55 7.85 -6.75
C ARG A 169 19.80 9.10 -7.19
N ARG A 170 20.47 10.26 -7.17
CA ARG A 170 19.88 11.53 -7.61
C ARG A 170 19.45 11.49 -9.07
N ARG A 171 20.28 10.95 -9.97
CA ARG A 171 19.98 10.85 -11.40
C ARG A 171 18.74 10.01 -11.68
N VAL A 172 18.64 8.81 -11.07
CA VAL A 172 17.49 7.93 -11.23
C VAL A 172 16.22 8.60 -10.69
N PHE A 173 16.29 9.16 -9.50
CA PHE A 173 15.14 9.83 -8.88
C PHE A 173 14.63 11.01 -9.72
N GLN A 174 15.52 11.88 -10.18
CA GLN A 174 15.15 13.02 -11.02
C GLN A 174 14.57 12.59 -12.35
N ARG A 175 15.17 11.58 -13.02
CA ARG A 175 14.65 11.04 -14.27
C ARG A 175 13.23 10.50 -14.09
N VAL A 176 13.02 9.63 -13.10
CA VAL A 176 11.71 9.05 -12.85
C VAL A 176 10.67 10.12 -12.54
N ARG A 177 11.00 11.12 -11.72
CA ARG A 177 10.09 12.23 -11.42
C ARG A 177 9.67 13.01 -12.66
N LEU A 178 10.61 13.28 -13.59
CA LEU A 178 10.31 13.98 -14.84
C LEU A 178 9.44 13.12 -15.77
N GLU A 179 9.76 11.82 -15.89
CA GLU A 179 9.00 10.90 -16.74
C GLU A 179 7.58 10.62 -16.22
N THR A 180 7.36 10.79 -14.90
CA THR A 180 6.06 10.52 -14.25
C THR A 180 5.38 11.77 -13.72
N GLU A 181 5.77 12.95 -14.19
CA GLU A 181 5.18 14.21 -13.77
C GLU A 181 3.67 14.24 -14.04
N GLY A 182 2.88 14.57 -13.00
CA GLY A 182 1.41 14.58 -13.07
C GLY A 182 0.74 13.21 -13.13
N GLN A 183 1.50 12.11 -13.02
CA GLN A 183 0.94 10.75 -13.09
C GLN A 183 0.72 10.11 -11.70
N PHE A 184 1.40 10.59 -10.67
CA PHE A 184 1.31 10.11 -9.29
C PHE A 184 1.21 11.28 -8.33
N ALA A 185 0.49 11.10 -7.22
CA ALA A 185 0.41 12.08 -6.14
C ALA A 185 1.79 12.33 -5.49
N ALA A 186 2.61 11.27 -5.39
CA ALA A 186 3.94 11.36 -4.82
C ALA A 186 4.86 10.23 -5.35
N THR A 187 6.18 10.47 -5.25
CA THR A 187 7.22 9.48 -5.60
C THR A 187 8.22 9.37 -4.46
N PHE A 188 8.48 8.15 -3.98
CA PHE A 188 9.42 7.89 -2.90
C PHE A 188 10.50 6.88 -3.30
N PRO A 189 11.79 7.20 -3.11
CA PRO A 189 12.85 6.21 -3.13
C PRO A 189 12.85 5.43 -1.82
N ILE A 190 12.90 4.09 -1.88
CA ILE A 190 12.81 3.26 -0.69
C ILE A 190 13.64 1.97 -0.79
N SER A 191 14.28 1.59 0.31
CA SER A 191 14.85 0.26 0.53
C SER A 191 13.95 -0.54 1.48
N LEU A 192 13.01 -1.32 0.93
CA LEU A 192 12.04 -2.08 1.71
C LEU A 192 12.70 -3.09 2.65
N LEU A 193 13.82 -3.72 2.23
CA LEU A 193 14.55 -4.65 3.08
C LEU A 193 15.21 -3.96 4.27
N GLN A 194 15.83 -2.79 4.05
CA GLN A 194 16.41 -2.00 5.13
C GLN A 194 15.33 -1.51 6.11
N ALA A 195 14.16 -1.12 5.57
CA ALA A 195 13.01 -0.76 6.39
C ALA A 195 12.54 -1.92 7.28
N LEU A 196 12.42 -3.12 6.74
CA LEU A 196 12.06 -4.32 7.52
C LEU A 196 13.11 -4.65 8.59
N GLN A 197 14.39 -4.48 8.26
CA GLN A 197 15.52 -4.76 9.15
C GLN A 197 15.75 -3.67 10.22
N ALA A 198 15.17 -2.49 10.04
CA ALA A 198 15.33 -1.37 10.98
C ALA A 198 14.81 -1.69 12.38
N GLY A 199 13.82 -2.59 12.50
CA GLY A 199 13.20 -2.90 13.77
C GLY A 199 12.68 -1.64 14.46
N ASP A 200 13.16 -1.34 15.67
CA ASP A 200 12.82 -0.13 16.43
C ASP A 200 13.85 1.01 16.25
N ASP A 201 14.82 0.86 15.35
CA ASP A 201 15.84 1.87 15.03
C ASP A 201 15.26 2.89 14.04
N TYR A 202 14.88 4.04 14.56
CA TYR A 202 14.26 5.12 13.79
C TYR A 202 15.19 5.73 12.74
N ASP A 203 16.46 5.85 13.03
CA ASP A 203 17.44 6.43 12.09
C ASP A 203 17.60 5.51 10.86
N LYS A 204 17.65 4.20 11.07
CA LYS A 204 17.66 3.22 9.97
C LYS A 204 16.33 3.20 9.21
N TRP A 205 15.22 3.35 9.92
CA TRP A 205 13.89 3.44 9.32
C TRP A 205 13.80 4.64 8.36
N ASP A 206 14.18 5.83 8.82
CA ASP A 206 14.17 7.05 8.01
C ASP A 206 15.19 6.99 6.87
N ALA A 207 16.39 6.50 7.13
CA ALA A 207 17.43 6.32 6.11
C ALA A 207 17.01 5.35 5.00
N SER A 208 16.12 4.39 5.29
CA SER A 208 15.55 3.48 4.30
C SER A 208 14.56 4.15 3.34
N GLY A 209 14.07 5.36 3.64
CA GLY A 209 12.99 6.08 2.94
C GLY A 209 11.58 5.69 3.41
N ALA A 210 11.46 4.81 4.40
CA ALA A 210 10.15 4.33 4.88
C ALA A 210 9.38 5.38 5.69
N GLY A 211 10.06 6.22 6.48
CA GLY A 211 9.43 7.25 7.29
C GLY A 211 8.58 8.22 6.45
N PRO A 212 9.16 8.95 5.49
CA PRO A 212 8.41 9.85 4.60
C PRO A 212 7.30 9.16 3.81
N PHE A 213 7.55 7.93 3.33
CA PHE A 213 6.55 7.15 2.60
C PHE A 213 5.34 6.82 3.47
N VAL A 214 5.56 6.25 4.67
CA VAL A 214 4.47 5.82 5.57
C VAL A 214 3.67 7.03 6.06
N THR A 215 4.33 8.14 6.37
CA THR A 215 3.64 9.39 6.74
C THR A 215 2.68 9.84 5.62
N HIS A 216 3.18 9.88 4.38
CA HIS A 216 2.35 10.28 3.24
C HIS A 216 1.23 9.26 2.96
N LEU A 217 1.49 7.96 3.10
CA LEU A 217 0.49 6.91 2.92
C LEU A 217 -0.67 7.06 3.92
N VAL A 218 -0.37 7.34 5.19
CA VAL A 218 -1.41 7.57 6.22
C VAL A 218 -2.26 8.79 5.90
N ASP A 219 -1.63 9.90 5.49
CA ASP A 219 -2.34 11.11 5.08
C ASP A 219 -3.22 10.87 3.83
N MET A 220 -2.74 10.07 2.89
CA MET A 220 -3.48 9.67 1.70
C MET A 220 -4.70 8.82 2.08
N ILE A 221 -4.54 7.83 2.95
CA ILE A 221 -5.64 6.98 3.44
C ILE A 221 -6.72 7.82 4.12
N ASP A 222 -6.34 8.78 4.95
CA ASP A 222 -7.28 9.69 5.62
C ASP A 222 -8.09 10.51 4.57
N LYS A 223 -7.43 11.04 3.53
CA LYS A 223 -8.11 11.73 2.43
C LYS A 223 -9.08 10.80 1.68
N LEU A 224 -8.63 9.59 1.33
CA LEU A 224 -9.44 8.59 0.65
C LEU A 224 -10.65 8.17 1.48
N THR A 225 -10.49 7.98 2.78
CA THR A 225 -11.59 7.67 3.70
C THR A 225 -12.67 8.75 3.65
N LYS A 226 -12.27 10.03 3.61
CA LYS A 226 -13.19 11.15 3.48
C LYS A 226 -13.91 11.19 2.14
N VAL A 227 -13.25 10.77 1.06
CA VAL A 227 -13.86 10.65 -0.27
C VAL A 227 -14.79 9.45 -0.31
N ALA A 228 -14.36 8.28 0.16
CA ALA A 228 -15.15 7.05 0.18
C ALA A 228 -16.43 7.18 1.01
N ALA A 229 -16.37 7.89 2.16
CA ALA A 229 -17.54 8.21 2.97
C ALA A 229 -18.63 9.01 2.24
N ARG A 230 -18.29 9.63 1.13
CA ARG A 230 -19.18 10.50 0.35
C ARG A 230 -19.88 9.80 -0.80
N THR A 231 -19.30 8.72 -1.32
CA THR A 231 -19.74 8.13 -2.61
C THR A 231 -20.15 6.67 -2.52
N ASP A 232 -19.75 5.96 -1.47
CA ASP A 232 -19.92 4.49 -1.33
C ASP A 232 -19.44 3.66 -2.55
N GLN A 233 -18.74 4.32 -3.48
CA GLN A 233 -18.20 3.72 -4.71
C GLN A 233 -16.68 3.91 -4.79
N PRO A 234 -15.93 2.95 -5.37
CA PRO A 234 -14.50 3.10 -5.65
C PRO A 234 -14.23 4.29 -6.59
N LEU A 235 -13.07 4.95 -6.46
CA LEU A 235 -12.69 6.09 -7.30
C LEU A 235 -12.64 5.73 -8.80
N TYR A 236 -12.32 4.49 -9.11
CA TYR A 236 -12.40 3.99 -10.49
C TYR A 236 -13.76 4.23 -11.14
N ASN A 237 -14.85 4.16 -10.38
CA ASN A 237 -16.22 4.33 -10.88
C ASN A 237 -16.71 5.79 -10.85
N ILE A 238 -16.01 6.72 -10.21
CA ILE A 238 -16.42 8.13 -10.05
C ILE A 238 -16.20 8.96 -11.34
N ALA A 239 -15.40 8.48 -12.27
CA ALA A 239 -15.11 9.18 -13.53
C ALA A 239 -16.35 9.53 -14.38
N ASN A 240 -17.54 9.08 -13.98
CA ASN A 240 -18.83 9.36 -14.65
C ASN A 240 -19.75 10.35 -13.91
N GLY A 241 -19.22 11.14 -13.02
CA GLY A 241 -19.83 12.39 -12.50
C GLY A 241 -20.96 12.27 -11.49
N THR A 242 -20.66 12.55 -10.23
CA THR A 242 -21.63 13.17 -9.28
C THR A 242 -20.90 13.87 -8.11
N ALA A 243 -21.48 14.95 -7.57
CA ALA A 243 -20.88 15.92 -6.65
C ALA A 243 -20.77 15.47 -5.18
N ILE A 244 -19.83 16.03 -4.44
CA ILE A 244 -19.29 15.60 -3.13
C ILE A 244 -19.76 16.49 -1.95
N PRO A 245 -20.18 15.97 -0.79
CA PRO A 245 -20.40 16.73 0.48
C PRO A 245 -19.23 16.67 1.51
N GLU A 246 -19.12 17.64 2.46
CA GLU A 246 -17.98 17.90 3.37
C GLU A 246 -17.82 17.04 4.67
N PRO A 247 -16.64 17.00 5.36
CA PRO A 247 -16.13 15.87 6.15
C PRO A 247 -16.33 15.88 7.67
N VAL A 248 -16.21 14.69 8.31
CA VAL A 248 -16.08 14.47 9.77
C VAL A 248 -14.71 13.83 10.08
N ARG A 249 -14.00 14.31 11.11
CA ARG A 249 -12.64 13.91 11.50
C ARG A 249 -12.62 12.70 12.45
N ALA A 250 -11.83 11.67 12.11
CA ALA A 250 -11.22 10.76 13.07
C ALA A 250 -9.77 10.51 12.65
N THR A 251 -8.82 10.61 13.59
CA THR A 251 -7.39 10.43 13.31
C THR A 251 -6.96 9.10 13.93
N ILE A 252 -6.64 8.12 13.10
CA ILE A 252 -6.04 6.85 13.51
C ILE A 252 -4.65 6.78 12.88
N MET A 253 -3.63 6.44 13.68
CA MET A 253 -2.25 6.31 13.22
C MET A 253 -1.74 4.88 13.39
N PRO A 254 -0.92 4.34 12.48
CA PRO A 254 -0.22 3.09 12.68
C PRO A 254 0.57 3.13 14.00
N ARG A 255 0.60 2.02 14.73
CA ARG A 255 1.19 1.89 16.09
C ARG A 255 2.62 2.45 16.18
N ARG A 256 3.39 2.35 15.09
CA ARG A 256 4.76 2.85 15.00
C ARG A 256 4.86 4.37 14.98
N VAL A 257 3.90 5.05 14.34
CA VAL A 257 3.83 6.53 14.31
C VAL A 257 3.34 7.09 15.66
N GLN A 258 2.47 6.37 16.37
CA GLN A 258 2.04 6.73 17.72
C GLN A 258 3.21 6.71 18.70
N ARG A 259 4.06 5.66 18.68
CA ARG A 259 5.26 5.59 19.55
C ARG A 259 6.24 6.75 19.35
N LEU A 260 6.38 7.26 18.12
CA LEU A 260 7.22 8.44 17.84
C LEU A 260 6.70 9.73 18.50
N ARG A 261 5.38 9.91 18.54
CA ARG A 261 4.78 11.08 19.20
C ARG A 261 4.86 10.97 20.73
N ASP A 262 4.63 9.79 21.28
CA ASP A 262 4.69 9.53 22.72
C ASP A 262 6.14 9.72 23.23
N ALA A 263 7.16 9.30 22.48
CA ALA A 263 8.56 9.54 22.80
C ALA A 263 8.92 11.05 22.79
N ALA A 264 8.44 11.80 21.80
CA ALA A 264 8.69 13.24 21.72
C ALA A 264 7.96 14.04 22.82
N GLN A 265 6.85 13.54 23.35
CA GLN A 265 6.12 14.17 24.45
C GLN A 265 6.74 13.86 25.83
N THR A 266 7.33 12.68 26.03
CA THR A 266 8.04 12.33 27.27
C THR A 266 9.33 13.12 27.43
N ASP A 267 10.06 13.41 26.36
CA ASP A 267 11.27 14.26 26.41
C ASP A 267 10.98 15.74 26.68
N ALA A 268 9.75 16.20 26.41
CA ALA A 268 9.34 17.58 26.67
C ALA A 268 8.90 17.84 28.14
N ASP A 269 8.44 16.80 28.84
CA ASP A 269 7.98 16.91 30.24
C ASP A 269 9.11 16.72 31.27
N ASP A 270 10.30 16.23 30.88
CA ASP A 270 11.41 15.94 31.80
C ASP A 270 12.41 17.11 31.94
N THR A 271 12.12 18.30 31.38
CA THR A 271 12.98 19.48 31.45
C THR A 271 12.54 20.55 32.44
N ASP A 272 11.54 20.28 33.28
CA ASP A 272 11.06 21.26 34.27
C ASP A 272 11.12 20.71 35.71
N ASP A 273 12.34 20.53 36.25
CA ASP A 273 12.54 20.36 37.69
C ASP A 273 13.45 21.46 38.23
N PRO A 274 12.90 22.41 39.05
CA PRO A 274 13.68 23.55 39.55
C PRO A 274 14.56 23.13 40.73
N VAL A 275 15.84 23.40 40.57
CA VAL A 275 16.90 23.44 41.58
C VAL A 275 16.38 23.90 42.93
N ARG A 276 16.42 23.06 43.96
CA ARG A 276 16.49 23.47 45.37
C ARG A 276 17.92 23.68 45.78
N ALA A 277 18.34 24.94 45.82
CA ALA A 277 19.43 25.37 46.64
C ALA A 277 18.97 25.33 48.13
N SER A 278 19.72 24.68 49.00
CA SER A 278 20.00 25.14 50.38
C SER A 278 20.89 24.14 51.14
N LEU A 279 22.00 24.67 51.62
CA LEU A 279 22.88 24.24 52.72
C LEU A 279 23.91 23.18 52.41
#